data_898ec703a8bcfcbf3d70057e8af16347
#
_entry.id   898ec703a8bcfcbf3d70057e8af16347
#
_cell.length_a   1.000
_cell.length_b   1.000
_cell.length_c   1.000
_cell.angle_alpha   90.00
_cell.angle_beta   90.00
_cell.angle_gamma   90.00
#
_symmetry.space_group_name_H-M   'P 1'
#
loop_
_entity.id
_entity.type
_entity.pdbx_description
1 polymer ?
#
loop_
_entity_poly.entity_id
_entity_poly.type
_entity_poly.pdbx_seq_one_letter_code
_entity_poly.pdbx_strand_id
1 'polypeptide(L)'
;MAASAANLIELRRVWKFATIGPDKLNQLRQARFFRNSAGLKAHMARHADLLRPKFERVEAILKEDLARSGAGSWTEPKGGYFISFNTLPGCAARTVELCKKAGVKFTPAGATWPCGRDPEDRNIRLAPSYASLEEIELAVRLFTICVRLAALESLASMQVGSADMEGERIA
;
A
#
# COMPACT_ATOMS: atom_id res chain seq x y z
N MET A 1 -14.87 18.76 2.75
CA MET A 1 -15.06 17.94 1.54
C MET A 1 -14.84 18.82 0.32
N ALA A 2 -14.06 18.36 -0.63
CA ALA A 2 -13.79 19.08 -1.88
C ALA A 2 -14.02 18.09 -3.05
N ALA A 3 -14.87 18.49 -3.99
CA ALA A 3 -15.19 17.73 -5.19
C ALA A 3 -15.78 18.67 -6.26
N SER A 4 -16.10 18.17 -7.46
CA SER A 4 -16.82 18.93 -8.47
C SER A 4 -18.21 19.37 -7.98
N ALA A 5 -18.76 20.44 -8.53
CA ALA A 5 -20.08 20.94 -8.13
C ALA A 5 -21.17 19.87 -8.27
N ALA A 6 -21.16 19.10 -9.36
CA ALA A 6 -22.11 18.01 -9.60
C ALA A 6 -22.02 16.93 -8.51
N ASN A 7 -20.82 16.46 -8.19
CA ASN A 7 -20.61 15.47 -7.14
C ASN A 7 -21.00 15.99 -5.75
N LEU A 8 -20.77 17.28 -5.47
CA LEU A 8 -21.16 17.89 -4.21
C LEU A 8 -22.69 17.97 -4.03
N ILE A 9 -23.46 18.15 -5.10
CA ILE A 9 -24.94 18.14 -5.05
C ILE A 9 -25.44 16.76 -4.59
N GLU A 10 -24.97 15.70 -5.23
CA GLU A 10 -25.40 14.32 -4.89
C GLU A 10 -24.90 13.91 -3.50
N LEU A 11 -23.66 14.22 -3.16
CA LEU A 11 -23.12 13.93 -1.83
C LEU A 11 -23.92 14.65 -0.72
N ARG A 12 -24.28 15.92 -0.91
CA ARG A 12 -25.09 16.67 0.07
C ARG A 12 -26.47 16.08 0.24
N ARG A 13 -27.04 15.51 -0.80
CA ARG A 13 -28.35 14.86 -0.76
C ARG A 13 -28.37 13.65 0.18
N VAL A 14 -27.33 12.85 0.15
CA VAL A 14 -27.18 11.65 1.02
C VAL A 14 -26.63 12.02 2.40
N TRP A 15 -25.68 12.94 2.47
CA TRP A 15 -24.99 13.30 3.70
C TRP A 15 -25.90 13.83 4.80
N LYS A 16 -26.92 14.59 4.46
CA LYS A 16 -27.87 15.10 5.45
C LYS A 16 -28.65 14.01 6.18
N PHE A 17 -28.73 12.81 5.63
CA PHE A 17 -29.34 11.65 6.28
C PHE A 17 -28.32 10.79 7.02
N ALA A 18 -27.06 10.80 6.57
CA ALA A 18 -25.98 10.04 7.20
C ALA A 18 -25.44 10.71 8.48
N THR A 19 -25.51 12.04 8.55
CA THR A 19 -25.09 12.82 9.72
C THR A 19 -25.90 14.10 9.84
N ILE A 20 -26.36 14.40 11.06
CA ILE A 20 -27.09 15.65 11.36
C ILE A 20 -26.15 16.87 11.26
N GLY A 21 -24.85 16.63 11.45
CA GLY A 21 -23.84 17.66 11.32
C GLY A 21 -22.44 17.14 11.67
N PRO A 22 -21.40 17.88 11.26
CA PRO A 22 -20.03 17.51 11.60
C PRO A 22 -19.79 17.67 13.11
N ASP A 23 -18.85 16.88 13.64
CA ASP A 23 -18.39 16.98 15.02
C ASP A 23 -17.72 18.33 15.30
N LYS A 24 -18.52 19.29 15.77
CA LYS A 24 -18.08 20.68 16.05
C LYS A 24 -17.07 20.75 17.20
N LEU A 25 -17.18 19.85 18.18
CA LEU A 25 -16.25 19.76 19.31
C LEU A 25 -14.84 19.37 18.80
N ASN A 26 -14.77 18.37 17.94
CA ASN A 26 -13.50 17.98 17.36
C ASN A 26 -12.91 19.07 16.45
N GLN A 27 -13.73 19.74 15.66
CA GLN A 27 -13.31 20.89 14.86
C GLN A 27 -12.73 22.02 15.73
N LEU A 28 -13.41 22.37 16.83
CA LEU A 28 -12.95 23.39 17.77
C LEU A 28 -11.62 22.99 18.44
N ARG A 29 -11.49 21.71 18.79
CA ARG A 29 -10.28 21.12 19.35
C ARG A 29 -9.10 21.26 18.39
N GLN A 30 -9.29 20.91 17.11
CA GLN A 30 -8.26 21.06 16.07
C GLN A 30 -7.93 22.53 15.83
N ALA A 31 -8.93 23.40 15.73
CA ALA A 31 -8.70 24.84 15.55
C ALA A 31 -7.91 25.46 16.72
N ARG A 32 -8.21 25.06 17.96
CA ARG A 32 -7.46 25.53 19.14
C ARG A 32 -6.07 24.96 19.22
N PHE A 33 -5.87 23.69 18.82
CA PHE A 33 -4.58 23.03 18.84
C PHE A 33 -3.62 23.63 17.81
N PHE A 34 -4.06 23.77 16.56
CA PHE A 34 -3.21 24.30 15.49
C PHE A 34 -3.14 25.82 15.47
N ARG A 35 -4.17 26.53 15.98
CA ARG A 35 -4.33 27.98 16.00
C ARG A 35 -4.35 28.62 14.61
N ASN A 36 -3.42 28.29 13.74
CA ASN A 36 -3.28 28.83 12.38
C ASN A 36 -2.51 27.87 11.47
N SER A 37 -2.33 28.24 10.21
CA SER A 37 -1.61 27.45 9.22
C SER A 37 -0.14 27.20 9.55
N ALA A 38 0.51 28.13 10.24
CA ALA A 38 1.90 27.95 10.69
C ALA A 38 2.00 26.86 11.77
N GLY A 39 1.07 26.84 12.73
CA GLY A 39 0.98 25.78 13.75
C GLY A 39 0.71 24.42 13.13
N LEU A 40 -0.16 24.33 12.12
CA LEU A 40 -0.40 23.11 11.37
C LEU A 40 0.87 22.62 10.66
N LYS A 41 1.58 23.51 9.93
CA LYS A 41 2.84 23.17 9.24
C LYS A 41 3.93 22.68 10.21
N ALA A 42 4.07 23.36 11.36
CA ALA A 42 5.02 22.93 12.38
C ALA A 42 4.69 21.54 12.96
N HIS A 43 3.41 21.23 13.13
CA HIS A 43 2.97 19.91 13.56
C HIS A 43 3.26 18.84 12.50
N MET A 44 2.97 19.14 11.23
CA MET A 44 3.28 18.23 10.10
C MET A 44 4.79 17.97 9.99
N ALA A 45 5.63 18.97 10.18
CA ALA A 45 7.09 18.81 10.17
C ALA A 45 7.56 17.81 11.24
N ARG A 46 7.05 17.93 12.48
CA ARG A 46 7.37 16.97 13.55
C ARG A 46 6.95 15.55 13.23
N HIS A 47 5.77 15.37 12.58
CA HIS A 47 5.35 14.05 12.10
C HIS A 47 6.26 13.53 10.99
N ALA A 48 6.68 14.39 10.07
CA ALA A 48 7.62 14.03 9.02
C ALA A 48 8.96 13.53 9.59
N ASP A 49 9.48 14.19 10.63
CA ASP A 49 10.73 13.78 11.28
C ASP A 49 10.65 12.39 11.93
N LEU A 50 9.47 12.01 12.45
CA LEU A 50 9.21 10.67 13.00
C LEU A 50 9.05 9.60 11.91
N LEU A 51 8.44 9.94 10.77
CA LEU A 51 8.10 8.98 9.73
C LEU A 51 9.23 8.80 8.70
N ARG A 52 9.95 9.88 8.39
CA ARG A 52 10.99 9.88 7.35
C ARG A 52 11.99 8.72 7.49
N PRO A 53 12.61 8.45 8.64
CA PRO A 53 13.57 7.35 8.77
C PRO A 53 12.97 6.00 8.43
N LYS A 54 11.68 5.81 8.74
CA LYS A 54 10.95 4.56 8.47
C LYS A 54 10.72 4.36 6.98
N PHE A 55 10.32 5.42 6.26
CA PHE A 55 10.12 5.37 4.81
C PHE A 55 11.44 5.19 4.07
N GLU A 56 12.47 5.94 4.44
CA GLU A 56 13.81 5.83 3.86
C GLU A 56 14.37 4.41 4.02
N ARG A 57 14.13 3.77 5.18
CA ARG A 57 14.58 2.39 5.41
C ARG A 57 13.84 1.40 4.52
N VAL A 58 12.51 1.52 4.37
CA VAL A 58 11.73 0.67 3.46
C VAL A 58 12.22 0.83 2.03
N GLU A 59 12.35 2.06 1.55
CA GLU A 59 12.80 2.34 0.18
C GLU A 59 14.20 1.81 -0.10
N ALA A 60 15.12 1.96 0.87
CA ALA A 60 16.48 1.43 0.74
C ALA A 60 16.48 -0.08 0.55
N ILE A 61 15.70 -0.83 1.36
CA ILE A 61 15.60 -2.28 1.27
C ILE A 61 14.94 -2.70 -0.06
N LEU A 62 13.84 -2.05 -0.45
CA LEU A 62 13.19 -2.34 -1.72
C LEU A 62 14.14 -2.14 -2.91
N LYS A 63 14.94 -1.07 -2.89
CA LYS A 63 15.95 -0.79 -3.93
C LYS A 63 17.08 -1.83 -3.91
N GLU A 64 17.59 -2.18 -2.74
CA GLU A 64 18.64 -3.17 -2.57
C GLU A 64 18.22 -4.55 -3.11
N ASP A 65 17.05 -5.03 -2.69
CA ASP A 65 16.62 -6.42 -2.90
C ASP A 65 15.87 -6.62 -4.23
N LEU A 66 15.14 -5.61 -4.73
CA LEU A 66 14.19 -5.78 -5.84
C LEU A 66 14.52 -4.98 -7.11
N ALA A 67 15.35 -3.92 -7.05
CA ALA A 67 15.56 -3.04 -8.20
C ALA A 67 16.05 -3.77 -9.47
N ARG A 68 16.79 -4.87 -9.30
CA ARG A 68 17.35 -5.65 -10.40
C ARG A 68 16.55 -6.91 -10.75
N SER A 69 15.53 -7.25 -9.93
CA SER A 69 14.79 -8.50 -10.09
C SER A 69 13.64 -8.40 -11.08
N GLY A 70 13.13 -7.20 -11.35
CA GLY A 70 11.90 -7.00 -12.11
C GLY A 70 10.63 -7.54 -11.44
N ALA A 71 10.72 -8.04 -10.20
CA ALA A 71 9.61 -8.69 -9.50
C ALA A 71 8.56 -7.72 -8.96
N GLY A 72 8.81 -6.41 -9.01
CA GLY A 72 7.86 -5.41 -8.57
C GLY A 72 8.31 -3.98 -8.81
N SER A 73 7.38 -3.06 -8.58
CA SER A 73 7.60 -1.60 -8.65
C SER A 73 6.87 -0.91 -7.51
N TRP A 74 7.33 0.27 -7.12
CA TRP A 74 6.73 1.00 -6.00
C TRP A 74 6.78 2.50 -6.20
N THR A 75 5.92 3.21 -5.46
CA THR A 75 5.95 4.66 -5.41
C THR A 75 7.00 5.14 -4.40
N GLU A 76 7.64 6.28 -4.67
CA GLU A 76 8.50 7.00 -3.74
C GLU A 76 7.72 8.23 -3.20
N PRO A 77 6.94 8.07 -2.12
CA PRO A 77 6.05 9.13 -1.66
C PRO A 77 6.83 10.26 -0.98
N LYS A 78 6.53 11.50 -1.35
CA LYS A 78 7.06 12.70 -0.67
C LYS A 78 6.26 13.10 0.57
N GLY A 79 5.25 12.33 0.93
CA GLY A 79 4.37 12.55 2.08
C GLY A 79 3.30 11.49 2.18
N GLY A 80 2.50 11.54 3.24
CA GLY A 80 1.47 10.53 3.51
C GLY A 80 1.97 9.39 4.39
N TYR A 81 1.24 8.27 4.39
CA TYR A 81 1.46 7.16 5.31
C TYR A 81 1.69 5.82 4.61
N PHE A 82 1.70 5.79 3.28
CA PHE A 82 1.71 4.56 2.51
C PHE A 82 2.69 4.61 1.35
N ILE A 83 3.27 3.45 1.06
CA ILE A 83 3.96 3.15 -0.19
C ILE A 83 3.02 2.22 -0.97
N SER A 84 2.71 2.54 -2.22
CA SER A 84 2.00 1.66 -3.13
C SER A 84 3.01 0.78 -3.83
N PHE A 85 2.90 -0.53 -3.63
CA PHE A 85 3.77 -1.54 -4.22
C PHE A 85 2.97 -2.39 -5.21
N ASN A 86 3.50 -2.62 -6.39
CA ASN A 86 2.92 -3.50 -7.40
C ASN A 86 3.87 -4.68 -7.64
N THR A 87 3.38 -5.88 -7.43
CA THR A 87 4.02 -7.14 -7.83
C THR A 87 3.85 -7.38 -9.33
N LEU A 88 4.35 -8.49 -9.86
CA LEU A 88 3.87 -9.03 -11.13
C LEU A 88 2.36 -9.33 -11.03
N PRO A 89 1.61 -9.26 -12.16
CA PRO A 89 0.19 -9.61 -12.17
C PRO A 89 -0.05 -11.02 -11.60
N GLY A 90 -1.12 -11.16 -10.79
CA GLY A 90 -1.49 -12.42 -10.14
C GLY A 90 -0.64 -12.81 -8.93
N CYS A 91 0.25 -11.93 -8.43
CA CYS A 91 1.19 -12.28 -7.38
C CYS A 91 0.94 -11.60 -6.02
N ALA A 92 0.03 -10.62 -5.93
CA ALA A 92 -0.14 -9.86 -4.69
C ALA A 92 -0.76 -10.69 -3.56
N ALA A 93 -1.83 -11.42 -3.84
CA ALA A 93 -2.48 -12.29 -2.85
C ALA A 93 -1.52 -13.37 -2.35
N ARG A 94 -0.76 -14.00 -3.27
CA ARG A 94 0.24 -15.01 -2.93
C ARG A 94 1.36 -14.44 -2.08
N THR A 95 1.86 -13.25 -2.40
CA THR A 95 2.89 -12.56 -1.61
C THR A 95 2.41 -12.32 -0.17
N VAL A 96 1.20 -11.79 0.00
CA VAL A 96 0.62 -11.53 1.33
C VAL A 96 0.41 -12.83 2.12
N GLU A 97 -0.01 -13.91 1.46
CA GLU A 97 -0.15 -15.23 2.07
C GLU A 97 1.20 -15.76 2.58
N LEU A 98 2.25 -15.70 1.77
CA LEU A 98 3.60 -16.10 2.14
C LEU A 98 4.13 -15.32 3.34
N CYS A 99 3.97 -14.00 3.32
CA CYS A 99 4.33 -13.14 4.45
C CYS A 99 3.60 -13.54 5.74
N LYS A 100 2.29 -13.82 5.64
CA LYS A 100 1.48 -14.26 6.78
C LYS A 100 1.97 -15.60 7.34
N LYS A 101 2.31 -16.57 6.47
CA LYS A 101 2.88 -17.87 6.90
C LYS A 101 4.22 -17.70 7.62
N ALA A 102 5.00 -16.72 7.23
CA ALA A 102 6.27 -16.36 7.86
C ALA A 102 6.14 -15.45 9.10
N GLY A 103 4.90 -15.15 9.54
CA GLY A 103 4.63 -14.42 10.78
C GLY A 103 4.50 -12.89 10.60
N VAL A 104 4.57 -12.36 9.37
CA VAL A 104 4.39 -10.92 9.10
C VAL A 104 3.04 -10.66 8.45
N LYS A 105 2.25 -9.77 9.08
CA LYS A 105 0.90 -9.44 8.62
C LYS A 105 0.90 -8.10 7.88
N PHE A 106 0.57 -8.14 6.60
CA PHE A 106 0.32 -6.96 5.76
C PHE A 106 -1.17 -6.69 5.58
N THR A 107 -1.50 -5.52 5.04
CA THR A 107 -2.84 -5.22 4.55
C THR A 107 -3.21 -6.25 3.46
N PRO A 108 -4.44 -6.79 3.44
CA PRO A 108 -4.84 -7.74 2.40
C PRO A 108 -4.62 -7.19 0.99
N ALA A 109 -4.24 -8.04 0.06
CA ALA A 109 -4.20 -7.70 -1.36
C ALA A 109 -5.58 -7.21 -1.82
N GLY A 110 -5.60 -6.23 -2.73
CA GLY A 110 -6.85 -5.62 -3.21
C GLY A 110 -7.46 -4.57 -2.28
N ALA A 111 -6.97 -4.37 -1.05
CA ALA A 111 -7.53 -3.39 -0.11
C ALA A 111 -7.47 -1.92 -0.59
N THR A 112 -6.72 -1.63 -1.63
CA THR A 112 -6.61 -0.31 -2.27
C THR A 112 -7.66 -0.09 -3.36
N TRP A 113 -8.42 -1.12 -3.70
CA TRP A 113 -9.43 -1.11 -4.76
C TRP A 113 -10.86 -1.13 -4.20
N PRO A 114 -11.84 -0.58 -4.94
CA PRO A 114 -13.25 -0.71 -4.57
C PRO A 114 -13.65 -2.17 -4.38
N CYS A 115 -14.44 -2.43 -3.35
CA CYS A 115 -14.89 -3.78 -2.98
C CYS A 115 -13.75 -4.78 -2.66
N GLY A 116 -12.52 -4.29 -2.46
CA GLY A 116 -11.39 -5.14 -2.08
C GLY A 116 -10.89 -6.07 -3.19
N ARG A 117 -11.19 -5.76 -4.45
CA ARG A 117 -10.81 -6.59 -5.61
C ARG A 117 -9.91 -5.80 -6.54
N ASP A 118 -8.65 -6.18 -6.61
CA ASP A 118 -7.70 -5.73 -7.62
C ASP A 118 -7.84 -6.63 -8.86
N PRO A 119 -8.23 -6.09 -10.04
CA PRO A 119 -8.41 -6.89 -11.24
C PRO A 119 -7.16 -7.63 -11.72
N GLU A 120 -5.99 -7.06 -11.44
CA GLU A 120 -4.71 -7.64 -11.83
C GLU A 120 -4.01 -8.42 -10.69
N ASP A 121 -4.59 -8.43 -9.47
CA ASP A 121 -3.98 -9.01 -8.27
C ASP A 121 -2.49 -8.66 -8.13
N ARG A 122 -2.17 -7.37 -8.13
CA ARG A 122 -0.79 -6.90 -8.10
C ARG A 122 -0.47 -5.84 -7.05
N ASN A 123 -1.48 -5.12 -6.52
CA ASN A 123 -1.23 -3.99 -5.63
C ASN A 123 -1.26 -4.37 -4.16
N ILE A 124 -0.22 -3.98 -3.45
CA ILE A 124 -0.07 -4.13 -2.00
C ILE A 124 0.26 -2.76 -1.39
N ARG A 125 -0.45 -2.39 -0.33
CA ARG A 125 -0.20 -1.18 0.42
C ARG A 125 0.75 -1.45 1.59
N LEU A 126 1.91 -0.82 1.60
CA LEU A 126 2.85 -0.86 2.72
C LEU A 126 2.62 0.36 3.63
N ALA A 127 2.53 0.13 4.94
CA ALA A 127 2.23 1.15 5.94
C ALA A 127 3.28 1.13 7.08
N PRO A 128 4.46 1.72 6.89
CA PRO A 128 5.58 1.62 7.85
C PRO A 128 5.45 2.57 9.04
N SER A 129 4.28 3.15 9.31
CA SER A 129 4.14 4.24 10.29
C SER A 129 4.16 3.77 11.75
N TYR A 130 3.69 2.56 12.06
CA TYR A 130 3.49 2.08 13.44
C TYR A 130 4.70 1.35 14.02
N ALA A 131 5.25 0.37 13.32
CA ALA A 131 6.32 -0.50 13.79
C ALA A 131 7.64 0.23 14.08
N SER A 132 8.52 -0.35 14.89
CA SER A 132 9.89 0.14 15.12
C SER A 132 10.75 0.02 13.85
N LEU A 133 11.90 0.64 13.80
CA LEU A 133 12.82 0.53 12.64
C LEU A 133 13.32 -0.90 12.45
N GLU A 134 13.62 -1.60 13.53
CA GLU A 134 14.07 -2.99 13.53
C GLU A 134 12.98 -3.93 13.00
N GLU A 135 11.75 -3.75 13.46
CA GLU A 135 10.60 -4.53 12.99
C GLU A 135 10.31 -4.27 11.51
N ILE A 136 10.42 -3.00 11.07
CA ILE A 136 10.26 -2.63 9.66
C ILE A 136 11.33 -3.30 8.79
N GLU A 137 12.59 -3.29 9.24
CA GLU A 137 13.68 -3.91 8.50
C GLU A 137 13.44 -5.38 8.28
N LEU A 138 13.13 -6.12 9.35
CA LEU A 138 12.84 -7.55 9.29
C LEU A 138 11.61 -7.85 8.40
N ALA A 139 10.53 -7.08 8.58
CA ALA A 139 9.29 -7.28 7.83
C ALA A 139 9.48 -6.99 6.34
N VAL A 140 10.23 -5.94 5.97
CA VAL A 140 10.43 -5.60 4.56
C VAL A 140 11.42 -6.54 3.89
N ARG A 141 12.47 -6.98 4.54
CA ARG A 141 13.35 -8.03 4.00
C ARG A 141 12.61 -9.34 3.75
N LEU A 142 11.77 -9.76 4.69
CA LEU A 142 10.90 -10.91 4.48
C LEU A 142 9.93 -10.69 3.30
N PHE A 143 9.35 -9.49 3.23
CA PHE A 143 8.45 -9.12 2.13
C PHE A 143 9.13 -9.24 0.77
N THR A 144 10.36 -8.76 0.60
CA THR A 144 11.10 -8.84 -0.65
C THR A 144 11.39 -10.28 -1.08
N ILE A 145 11.67 -11.16 -0.12
CA ILE A 145 11.82 -12.61 -0.36
C ILE A 145 10.49 -13.20 -0.85
N CYS A 146 9.38 -12.89 -0.18
CA CYS A 146 8.05 -13.38 -0.54
C CYS A 146 7.61 -12.87 -1.93
N VAL A 147 7.90 -11.62 -2.29
CA VAL A 147 7.65 -11.07 -3.62
C VAL A 147 8.40 -11.85 -4.69
N ARG A 148 9.69 -12.11 -4.47
CA ARG A 148 10.53 -12.87 -5.42
C ARG A 148 10.04 -14.31 -5.55
N LEU A 149 9.67 -14.94 -4.43
CA LEU A 149 9.15 -16.30 -4.45
C LEU A 149 7.83 -16.39 -5.21
N ALA A 150 6.87 -15.51 -4.94
CA ALA A 150 5.60 -15.48 -5.67
C ALA A 150 5.80 -15.23 -7.18
N ALA A 151 6.74 -14.35 -7.54
CA ALA A 151 7.07 -14.09 -8.93
C ALA A 151 7.67 -15.33 -9.61
N LEU A 152 8.57 -16.05 -8.94
CA LEU A 152 9.18 -17.29 -9.47
C LEU A 152 8.15 -18.42 -9.61
N GLU A 153 7.25 -18.60 -8.63
CA GLU A 153 6.15 -19.58 -8.70
C GLU A 153 5.25 -19.29 -9.91
N SER A 154 4.91 -18.02 -10.16
CA SER A 154 4.09 -17.61 -11.30
C SER A 154 4.78 -17.85 -12.63
N LEU A 155 6.06 -17.50 -12.77
CA LEU A 155 6.83 -17.72 -13.98
C LEU A 155 7.03 -19.20 -14.28
N ALA A 156 7.29 -20.03 -13.28
CA ALA A 156 7.44 -21.49 -13.44
C ALA A 156 6.14 -22.12 -13.93
N SER A 157 4.98 -21.73 -13.39
CA SER A 157 3.68 -22.24 -13.86
C SER A 157 3.35 -21.85 -15.30
N MET A 158 3.77 -20.66 -15.74
CA MET A 158 3.59 -20.23 -17.14
C MET A 158 4.46 -21.06 -18.11
N GLN A 159 5.68 -21.45 -17.70
CA GLN A 159 6.56 -22.27 -18.53
C GLN A 159 6.04 -23.71 -18.69
N VAL A 160 5.51 -24.31 -17.64
CA VAL A 160 4.91 -25.64 -17.70
C VAL A 160 3.69 -25.65 -18.63
N GLY A 161 2.78 -24.67 -18.50
CA GLY A 161 1.59 -24.56 -19.36
C GLY A 161 1.92 -24.33 -20.84
N SER A 162 3.04 -23.69 -21.16
CA SER A 162 3.48 -23.50 -22.56
C SER A 162 4.08 -24.77 -23.18
N ALA A 163 4.77 -25.58 -22.38
CA ALA A 163 5.34 -26.85 -22.84
C ALA A 163 4.27 -27.91 -23.15
N ASP A 164 3.20 -27.95 -22.33
CA ASP A 164 2.08 -28.87 -22.54
C ASP A 164 1.29 -28.52 -23.84
N MET A 165 1.12 -27.23 -24.16
CA MET A 165 0.44 -26.78 -25.39
C MET A 165 1.26 -27.02 -26.66
N GLU A 166 2.57 -27.08 -26.56
CA GLU A 166 3.45 -27.39 -27.69
C GLU A 166 3.50 -28.91 -27.96
N GLY A 167 3.41 -29.72 -26.91
CA GLY A 167 3.28 -31.19 -27.03
C GLY A 167 1.99 -31.66 -27.69
N GLU A 168 0.86 -30.99 -27.43
CA GLU A 168 -0.45 -31.32 -28.06
C GLU A 168 -0.54 -30.90 -29.55
N ARG A 169 0.31 -29.98 -30.01
CA ARG A 169 0.35 -29.56 -31.42
C ARG A 169 1.18 -30.48 -32.34
N ILE A 170 1.95 -31.38 -31.76
CA ILE A 170 2.86 -32.28 -32.49
C ILE A 170 2.32 -33.73 -32.50
N ALA A 171 1.27 -34.03 -31.73
CA ALA A 171 0.55 -35.29 -31.73
C ALA A 171 -0.70 -35.23 -32.61
#